data_14bc3c89a8d9df49177541064847743a
#
_entry.id   14bc3c89a8d9df49177541064847743a
#
_cell.length_a   1.000
_cell.length_b   1.000
_cell.length_c   1.000
_cell.angle_alpha   90.00
_cell.angle_beta   90.00
_cell.angle_gamma   90.00
#
_symmetry.space_group_name_H-M   'P 1'
#
loop_
_entity.id
_entity.type
_entity.pdbx_description
1 polymer ?
#
loop_
_entity_poly.entity_id
_entity_poly.type
_entity_poly.pdbx_seq_one_letter_code
_entity_poly.pdbx_strand_id
1 'polypeptide(L)'
;LRIPIYIKYLFQNASHIDLLMCFHWKLETLINILLYKLLNKHGQVYVKLDTSSGQEWDLTRHTFLGKTLRKILYTNCLKNVDVLSCETSQAYNFLCNNSVFSKPMRQKLVLMPNAFDEEEFATSGISEREFQQKENLIITVGRLGSHQKNTEMILDALECIELKAWKFILIGPIEEKFHQAIEHFYQKHPEKKEQIIFIGKVNSKKDLWEWYNRAKVFVCTSRWESYGIVLNEAKRFKNYIISTNVGGAADLIEQEKYGSFIKQEDSTDLNRLLSLIVNGAINIDIYQDYDVKQLSYQREINVLLKYLQ
;
A
#
# COMPACT_ATOMS: atom_id res chain seq x y z
N LEU A 1 -34.53 9.15 14.29
CA LEU A 1 -33.18 8.58 14.05
C LEU A 1 -33.28 7.55 12.94
N ARG A 2 -32.69 7.81 11.78
CA ARG A 2 -32.57 6.79 10.72
C ARG A 2 -31.58 5.73 11.17
N ILE A 3 -32.05 4.49 11.35
CA ILE A 3 -31.16 3.35 11.60
C ILE A 3 -30.26 3.19 10.38
N PRO A 4 -28.94 3.16 10.52
CA PRO A 4 -28.02 2.94 9.40
C PRO A 4 -28.37 1.65 8.64
N ILE A 5 -28.24 1.67 7.33
CA ILE A 5 -28.63 0.55 6.44
C ILE A 5 -27.99 -0.76 6.85
N TYR A 6 -26.72 -0.74 7.25
CA TYR A 6 -25.97 -1.93 7.67
C TYR A 6 -26.51 -2.56 8.96
N ILE A 7 -27.01 -1.74 9.92
CA ILE A 7 -27.65 -2.25 11.15
C ILE A 7 -28.93 -2.98 10.79
N LYS A 8 -29.78 -2.39 9.94
CA LYS A 8 -30.99 -3.04 9.46
C LYS A 8 -30.71 -4.35 8.73
N TYR A 9 -29.65 -4.36 7.89
CA TYR A 9 -29.22 -5.55 7.18
C TYR A 9 -28.81 -6.68 8.14
N LEU A 10 -28.01 -6.37 9.18
CA LEU A 10 -27.61 -7.35 10.18
C LEU A 10 -28.82 -7.93 10.93
N PHE A 11 -29.77 -7.10 11.35
CA PHE A 11 -30.99 -7.61 12.00
C PHE A 11 -31.76 -8.61 11.14
N GLN A 12 -31.75 -8.44 9.82
CA GLN A 12 -32.48 -9.28 8.89
C GLN A 12 -31.72 -10.55 8.47
N ASN A 13 -30.38 -10.49 8.44
CA ASN A 13 -29.57 -11.49 7.75
C ASN A 13 -28.48 -12.14 8.63
N ALA A 14 -28.23 -11.67 9.85
CA ALA A 14 -27.10 -12.14 10.65
C ALA A 14 -27.06 -13.68 10.83
N SER A 15 -28.22 -14.34 10.95
CA SER A 15 -28.31 -15.80 11.08
C SER A 15 -27.87 -16.58 9.84
N HIS A 16 -27.78 -15.92 8.68
CA HIS A 16 -27.37 -16.51 7.40
C HIS A 16 -25.94 -16.07 6.99
N ILE A 17 -25.24 -15.34 7.85
CA ILE A 17 -23.87 -14.90 7.62
C ILE A 17 -22.95 -15.79 8.45
N ASP A 18 -22.13 -16.60 7.79
CA ASP A 18 -21.14 -17.44 8.48
C ASP A 18 -19.92 -16.63 8.91
N LEU A 19 -19.49 -15.67 8.07
CA LEU A 19 -18.33 -14.81 8.32
C LEU A 19 -18.69 -13.33 8.08
N LEU A 20 -18.63 -12.52 9.15
CA LEU A 20 -18.72 -11.07 9.06
C LEU A 20 -17.34 -10.48 8.87
N MET A 21 -17.08 -9.90 7.70
CA MET A 21 -15.84 -9.16 7.44
C MET A 21 -16.06 -7.66 7.69
N CYS A 22 -15.18 -7.06 8.47
CA CYS A 22 -15.16 -5.63 8.76
C CYS A 22 -13.82 -5.01 8.38
N PHE A 23 -13.84 -3.71 8.02
CA PHE A 23 -12.65 -2.93 7.72
C PHE A 23 -12.42 -1.85 8.79
N HIS A 24 -11.17 -1.65 9.16
CA HIS A 24 -10.70 -0.68 10.14
C HIS A 24 -11.26 -0.91 11.56
N TRP A 25 -10.64 -0.28 12.55
CA TRP A 25 -11.08 -0.33 13.95
C TRP A 25 -11.77 0.97 14.33
N LYS A 26 -13.01 1.15 13.85
CA LYS A 26 -13.84 2.33 14.09
C LYS A 26 -15.05 1.98 14.96
N LEU A 27 -15.72 2.99 15.53
CA LEU A 27 -16.89 2.79 16.36
C LEU A 27 -17.99 1.97 15.65
N GLU A 28 -18.20 2.21 14.36
CA GLU A 28 -19.15 1.43 13.55
C GLU A 28 -18.77 -0.06 13.50
N THR A 29 -17.50 -0.37 13.33
CA THR A 29 -17.00 -1.75 13.35
C THR A 29 -17.26 -2.42 14.70
N LEU A 30 -17.02 -1.71 15.81
CA LEU A 30 -17.29 -2.24 17.15
C LEU A 30 -18.77 -2.53 17.36
N ILE A 31 -19.65 -1.63 16.93
CA ILE A 31 -21.11 -1.82 17.00
C ILE A 31 -21.54 -3.03 16.16
N ASN A 32 -21.03 -3.14 14.93
CA ASN A 32 -21.36 -4.24 14.03
C ASN A 32 -20.93 -5.60 14.60
N ILE A 33 -19.74 -5.69 15.17
CA ILE A 33 -19.22 -6.91 15.81
C ILE A 33 -20.12 -7.33 16.97
N LEU A 34 -20.43 -6.40 17.87
CA LEU A 34 -21.26 -6.69 19.05
C LEU A 34 -22.70 -7.09 18.65
N LEU A 35 -23.28 -6.36 17.71
CA LEU A 35 -24.62 -6.65 17.20
C LEU A 35 -24.66 -8.01 16.49
N TYR A 36 -23.70 -8.28 15.61
CA TYR A 36 -23.61 -9.54 14.89
C TYR A 36 -23.49 -10.73 15.84
N LYS A 37 -22.58 -10.67 16.81
CA LYS A 37 -22.40 -11.76 17.79
C LYS A 37 -23.61 -11.91 18.75
N LEU A 38 -24.39 -10.86 18.99
CA LEU A 38 -25.66 -10.95 19.70
C LEU A 38 -26.71 -11.73 18.88
N LEU A 39 -26.77 -11.50 17.58
CA LEU A 39 -27.75 -12.10 16.66
C LEU A 39 -27.31 -13.47 16.14
N ASN A 40 -26.00 -13.70 15.97
CA ASN A 40 -25.40 -14.95 15.53
C ASN A 40 -24.17 -15.29 16.37
N LYS A 41 -24.35 -16.11 17.39
CA LYS A 41 -23.27 -16.51 18.32
C LYS A 41 -22.23 -17.43 17.67
N HIS A 42 -22.61 -18.17 16.64
CA HIS A 42 -21.75 -19.15 15.97
C HIS A 42 -21.00 -18.57 14.78
N GLY A 43 -21.48 -17.46 14.20
CA GLY A 43 -20.83 -16.82 13.07
C GLY A 43 -19.46 -16.26 13.45
N GLN A 44 -18.54 -16.29 12.50
CA GLN A 44 -17.16 -15.82 12.67
C GLN A 44 -17.02 -14.32 12.33
N VAL A 45 -16.01 -13.67 12.89
CA VAL A 45 -15.72 -12.24 12.65
C VAL A 45 -14.27 -12.09 12.24
N TYR A 46 -14.06 -11.54 11.06
CA TYR A 46 -12.76 -11.13 10.57
C TYR A 46 -12.69 -9.60 10.46
N VAL A 47 -11.65 -9.01 11.04
CA VAL A 47 -11.39 -7.57 10.92
C VAL A 47 -10.08 -7.33 10.19
N LYS A 48 -10.15 -6.66 9.04
CA LYS A 48 -8.97 -6.20 8.31
C LYS A 48 -8.64 -4.77 8.74
N LEU A 49 -7.43 -4.58 9.28
CA LEU A 49 -6.90 -3.26 9.63
C LEU A 49 -6.13 -2.70 8.44
N ASP A 50 -6.56 -1.55 7.96
CA ASP A 50 -5.81 -0.75 6.99
C ASP A 50 -5.01 0.30 7.78
N THR A 51 -3.88 -0.15 8.32
CA THR A 51 -2.98 0.67 9.13
C THR A 51 -1.53 0.37 8.82
N SER A 52 -0.74 1.41 8.61
CA SER A 52 0.70 1.27 8.40
C SER A 52 1.50 1.08 9.69
N SER A 53 1.06 1.69 10.79
CA SER A 53 1.81 1.76 12.04
C SER A 53 1.07 1.25 13.28
N GLY A 54 -0.26 1.05 13.20
CA GLY A 54 -1.09 0.69 14.34
C GLY A 54 -1.28 1.80 15.38
N GLN A 55 -0.87 3.04 15.09
CA GLN A 55 -0.90 4.14 16.06
C GLN A 55 -2.30 4.50 16.56
N GLU A 56 -3.35 4.18 15.84
CA GLU A 56 -4.74 4.33 16.28
C GLU A 56 -5.07 3.49 17.53
N TRP A 57 -4.25 2.50 17.85
CA TRP A 57 -4.33 1.68 19.05
C TRP A 57 -3.51 2.23 20.22
N ASP A 58 -2.82 3.35 20.02
CA ASP A 58 -2.05 4.01 21.06
C ASP A 58 -2.99 4.77 22.02
N LEU A 59 -3.32 4.14 23.13
CA LEU A 59 -4.20 4.71 24.15
C LEU A 59 -3.49 5.76 25.01
N THR A 60 -2.17 5.96 24.89
CA THR A 60 -1.42 6.94 25.69
C THR A 60 -1.84 8.37 25.40
N ARG A 61 -2.39 8.63 24.22
CA ARG A 61 -2.86 9.95 23.75
C ARG A 61 -4.19 10.40 24.39
N HIS A 62 -4.82 9.55 25.20
CA HIS A 62 -6.12 9.84 25.81
C HIS A 62 -5.99 10.13 27.33
N THR A 63 -6.98 10.86 27.89
CA THR A 63 -7.10 11.05 29.33
C THR A 63 -7.20 9.71 30.04
N PHE A 64 -6.85 9.65 31.34
CA PHE A 64 -6.87 8.41 32.13
C PHE A 64 -8.22 7.67 32.02
N LEU A 65 -9.34 8.39 32.23
CA LEU A 65 -10.68 7.80 32.14
C LEU A 65 -11.00 7.33 30.71
N GLY A 66 -10.68 8.15 29.70
CA GLY A 66 -10.88 7.79 28.29
C GLY A 66 -10.05 6.58 27.88
N LYS A 67 -8.81 6.46 28.35
CA LYS A 67 -7.94 5.31 28.14
C LYS A 67 -8.54 4.03 28.71
N THR A 68 -9.03 4.08 29.97
CA THR A 68 -9.62 2.91 30.65
C THR A 68 -10.89 2.44 29.94
N LEU A 69 -11.79 3.35 29.60
CA LEU A 69 -13.03 3.03 28.90
C LEU A 69 -12.76 2.44 27.50
N ARG A 70 -11.84 3.03 26.73
CA ARG A 70 -11.45 2.49 25.43
C ARG A 70 -10.80 1.12 25.55
N LYS A 71 -9.93 0.92 26.52
CA LYS A 71 -9.29 -0.39 26.77
C LYS A 71 -10.34 -1.47 27.06
N ILE A 72 -11.32 -1.19 27.91
CA ILE A 72 -12.42 -2.11 28.21
C ILE A 72 -13.24 -2.42 26.95
N LEU A 73 -13.63 -1.39 26.20
CA LEU A 73 -14.41 -1.55 24.97
C LEU A 73 -13.65 -2.38 23.93
N TYR A 74 -12.39 -2.03 23.65
CA TYR A 74 -11.57 -2.75 22.69
C TYR A 74 -11.33 -4.20 23.10
N THR A 75 -11.00 -4.44 24.37
CA THR A 75 -10.82 -5.80 24.88
C THR A 75 -12.08 -6.66 24.75
N ASN A 76 -13.27 -6.08 25.03
CA ASN A 76 -14.53 -6.80 24.88
C ASN A 76 -14.88 -7.07 23.41
N CYS A 77 -14.64 -6.12 22.52
CA CYS A 77 -14.86 -6.35 21.08
C CYS A 77 -13.87 -7.38 20.52
N LEU A 78 -12.58 -7.31 20.91
CA LEU A 78 -11.55 -8.26 20.47
C LEU A 78 -11.86 -9.71 20.87
N LYS A 79 -12.54 -9.95 21.99
CA LYS A 79 -12.99 -11.31 22.37
C LYS A 79 -13.92 -11.92 21.34
N ASN A 80 -14.68 -11.09 20.66
CA ASN A 80 -15.66 -11.48 19.64
C ASN A 80 -15.10 -11.51 18.20
N VAL A 81 -13.83 -11.14 18.01
CA VAL A 81 -13.14 -11.25 16.75
C VAL A 81 -12.41 -12.60 16.68
N ASP A 82 -12.58 -13.33 15.59
CA ASP A 82 -11.93 -14.61 15.37
C ASP A 82 -10.58 -14.42 14.67
N VAL A 83 -10.50 -13.49 13.70
CA VAL A 83 -9.27 -13.10 13.02
C VAL A 83 -9.16 -11.58 12.94
N LEU A 84 -7.98 -11.07 13.22
CA LEU A 84 -7.61 -9.67 13.03
C LEU A 84 -6.37 -9.62 12.14
N SER A 85 -6.40 -8.94 11.03
CA SER A 85 -5.21 -8.79 10.18
C SER A 85 -4.72 -7.35 10.10
N CYS A 86 -3.42 -7.20 9.90
CA CYS A 86 -2.79 -5.95 9.52
C CYS A 86 -1.87 -6.17 8.32
N GLU A 87 -1.56 -5.11 7.59
CA GLU A 87 -0.96 -5.18 6.27
C GLU A 87 0.57 -5.07 6.28
N THR A 88 1.17 -4.54 7.35
CA THR A 88 2.61 -4.29 7.44
C THR A 88 3.22 -4.93 8.67
N SER A 89 4.49 -5.35 8.58
CA SER A 89 5.26 -5.87 9.72
C SER A 89 5.39 -4.82 10.83
N GLN A 90 5.45 -3.54 10.49
CA GLN A 90 5.48 -2.46 11.47
C GLN A 90 4.21 -2.44 12.33
N ALA A 91 3.03 -2.46 11.70
CA ALA A 91 1.75 -2.51 12.41
C ALA A 91 1.62 -3.80 13.23
N TYR A 92 2.01 -4.94 12.66
CA TYR A 92 2.00 -6.23 13.36
C TYR A 92 2.82 -6.19 14.64
N ASN A 93 4.07 -5.74 14.56
CA ASN A 93 4.97 -5.65 15.70
C ASN A 93 4.45 -4.66 16.76
N PHE A 94 3.91 -3.52 16.34
CA PHE A 94 3.29 -2.56 17.25
C PHE A 94 2.11 -3.18 17.99
N LEU A 95 1.20 -3.85 17.28
CA LEU A 95 0.03 -4.49 17.88
C LEU A 95 0.40 -5.64 18.80
N CYS A 96 1.38 -6.47 18.45
CA CYS A 96 1.90 -7.53 19.32
C CYS A 96 2.40 -7.02 20.67
N ASN A 97 2.98 -5.81 20.68
CA ASN A 97 3.52 -5.19 21.89
C ASN A 97 2.52 -4.27 22.60
N ASN A 98 1.34 -4.04 22.03
CA ASN A 98 0.34 -3.14 22.61
C ASN A 98 -0.38 -3.78 23.80
N SER A 99 -0.59 -2.99 24.87
CA SER A 99 -1.21 -3.43 26.11
C SER A 99 -2.69 -3.82 26.00
N VAL A 100 -3.35 -3.50 24.90
CA VAL A 100 -4.73 -3.91 24.63
C VAL A 100 -4.79 -5.38 24.23
N PHE A 101 -3.69 -5.92 23.67
CA PHE A 101 -3.62 -7.28 23.17
C PHE A 101 -3.08 -8.24 24.25
N SER A 102 -3.97 -9.02 24.86
CA SER A 102 -3.58 -10.16 25.71
C SER A 102 -3.00 -11.29 24.85
N LYS A 103 -2.32 -12.25 25.50
CA LYS A 103 -1.73 -13.42 24.82
C LYS A 103 -2.74 -14.17 23.91
N PRO A 104 -3.99 -14.49 24.33
CA PRO A 104 -4.96 -15.13 23.45
C PRO A 104 -5.38 -14.28 22.25
N MET A 105 -5.39 -12.94 22.40
CA MET A 105 -5.77 -12.04 21.31
C MET A 105 -4.66 -11.92 20.28
N ARG A 106 -3.39 -12.00 20.70
CA ARG A 106 -2.24 -12.00 19.79
C ARG A 106 -2.22 -13.22 18.87
N GLN A 107 -2.79 -14.33 19.31
CA GLN A 107 -2.93 -15.54 18.47
C GLN A 107 -3.92 -15.38 17.33
N LYS A 108 -4.81 -14.39 17.39
CA LYS A 108 -5.78 -14.04 16.35
C LYS A 108 -5.25 -12.97 15.39
N LEU A 109 -4.11 -12.36 15.71
CA LEU A 109 -3.50 -11.32 14.88
C LEU A 109 -2.64 -11.96 13.80
N VAL A 110 -2.89 -11.58 12.56
CA VAL A 110 -2.23 -12.14 11.38
C VAL A 110 -1.62 -11.00 10.55
N LEU A 111 -0.39 -11.20 10.11
CA LEU A 111 0.19 -10.33 9.08
C LEU A 111 -0.32 -10.80 7.73
N MET A 112 -1.13 -9.98 7.08
CA MET A 112 -1.71 -10.20 5.76
C MET A 112 -1.50 -8.96 4.88
N PRO A 113 -0.41 -8.88 4.13
CA PRO A 113 -0.18 -7.81 3.17
C PRO A 113 -1.30 -7.70 2.15
N ASN A 114 -1.45 -6.55 1.50
CA ASN A 114 -2.29 -6.48 0.32
C ASN A 114 -1.66 -7.31 -0.80
N ALA A 115 -2.51 -8.02 -1.51
CA ALA A 115 -2.10 -8.96 -2.54
C ALA A 115 -2.36 -8.42 -3.96
N PHE A 116 -1.75 -9.05 -4.94
CA PHE A 116 -1.96 -8.79 -6.35
C PHE A 116 -2.98 -9.79 -6.93
N ASP A 117 -3.80 -9.34 -7.86
CA ASP A 117 -4.82 -10.15 -8.53
C ASP A 117 -4.21 -10.92 -9.71
N GLU A 118 -3.66 -12.11 -9.43
CA GLU A 118 -3.06 -12.96 -10.44
C GLU A 118 -4.09 -13.54 -11.41
N GLU A 119 -5.35 -13.71 -11.00
CA GLU A 119 -6.43 -14.22 -11.86
C GLU A 119 -6.83 -13.16 -12.88
N GLU A 120 -7.03 -11.92 -12.46
CA GLU A 120 -7.29 -10.80 -13.37
C GLU A 120 -6.08 -10.57 -14.30
N PHE A 121 -4.86 -10.69 -13.77
CA PHE A 121 -3.66 -10.57 -14.59
C PHE A 121 -3.57 -11.66 -15.66
N ALA A 122 -3.80 -12.92 -15.32
CA ALA A 122 -3.77 -14.05 -16.26
C ALA A 122 -4.77 -13.88 -17.43
N THR A 123 -5.89 -13.21 -17.18
CA THR A 123 -6.91 -12.94 -18.22
C THR A 123 -6.67 -11.64 -18.98
N SER A 124 -5.74 -10.81 -18.54
CA SER A 124 -5.46 -9.49 -19.15
C SER A 124 -4.87 -9.57 -20.55
N GLY A 125 -4.22 -10.69 -20.90
CA GLY A 125 -3.48 -10.86 -22.15
C GLY A 125 -2.15 -10.10 -22.18
N ILE A 126 -1.61 -9.68 -21.03
CA ILE A 126 -0.28 -9.09 -20.92
C ILE A 126 0.75 -10.22 -20.95
N SER A 127 1.76 -10.12 -21.81
CA SER A 127 2.95 -10.98 -21.79
C SER A 127 3.99 -10.36 -20.87
N GLU A 128 4.40 -11.08 -19.82
CA GLU A 128 5.43 -10.60 -18.90
C GLU A 128 6.77 -10.44 -19.63
N ARG A 129 7.43 -9.30 -19.38
CA ARG A 129 8.74 -8.99 -19.94
C ARG A 129 9.84 -9.37 -18.94
N GLU A 130 10.81 -10.13 -19.42
CA GLU A 130 12.07 -10.28 -18.70
C GLU A 130 12.83 -8.97 -18.66
N PHE A 131 13.76 -8.82 -17.70
CA PHE A 131 14.45 -7.55 -17.45
C PHE A 131 15.10 -6.95 -18.71
N GLN A 132 15.69 -7.80 -19.56
CA GLN A 132 16.35 -7.38 -20.81
C GLN A 132 15.38 -6.88 -21.89
N GLN A 133 14.09 -7.28 -21.79
CA GLN A 133 13.02 -6.83 -22.67
C GLN A 133 12.36 -5.55 -22.19
N LYS A 134 12.63 -5.14 -20.94
CA LYS A 134 12.11 -3.90 -20.38
C LYS A 134 12.82 -2.70 -20.95
N GLU A 135 12.07 -1.61 -21.05
CA GLU A 135 12.56 -0.32 -21.51
C GLU A 135 13.28 0.44 -20.40
N ASN A 136 14.15 1.36 -20.74
CA ASN A 136 14.78 2.26 -19.77
C ASN A 136 13.75 3.31 -19.31
N LEU A 137 12.72 2.84 -18.61
CA LEU A 137 11.67 3.67 -18.04
C LEU A 137 11.76 3.66 -16.52
N ILE A 138 11.65 4.86 -15.96
CA ILE A 138 11.39 5.11 -14.55
C ILE A 138 9.94 5.56 -14.46
N ILE A 139 9.13 4.94 -13.63
CA ILE A 139 7.72 5.32 -13.50
C ILE A 139 7.37 5.70 -12.06
N THR A 140 6.38 6.57 -11.91
CA THR A 140 5.65 6.79 -10.66
C THR A 140 4.15 6.73 -10.93
N VAL A 141 3.39 6.19 -9.98
CA VAL A 141 1.94 6.03 -10.10
C VAL A 141 1.26 6.58 -8.86
N GLY A 142 0.32 7.51 -9.05
CA GLY A 142 -0.45 8.09 -7.95
C GLY A 142 -1.18 9.37 -8.33
N ARG A 143 -1.78 10.03 -7.34
CA ARG A 143 -2.39 11.36 -7.52
C ARG A 143 -1.27 12.41 -7.56
N LEU A 144 -0.90 12.82 -8.78
CA LEU A 144 0.21 13.73 -9.02
C LEU A 144 -0.09 15.14 -8.47
N GLY A 145 0.86 15.71 -7.72
CA GLY A 145 0.72 17.00 -7.05
C GLY A 145 -0.09 16.98 -5.74
N SER A 146 -0.57 15.81 -5.30
CA SER A 146 -1.18 15.71 -3.98
C SER A 146 -0.12 15.78 -2.88
N HIS A 147 -0.43 16.44 -1.77
CA HIS A 147 0.48 16.55 -0.63
C HIS A 147 0.98 15.18 -0.15
N GLN A 148 0.13 14.16 -0.22
CA GLN A 148 0.50 12.80 0.14
C GLN A 148 1.61 12.23 -0.76
N LYS A 149 1.50 12.39 -2.09
CA LYS A 149 2.41 11.75 -3.06
C LYS A 149 3.70 12.50 -3.29
N ASN A 150 3.78 13.78 -2.88
CA ASN A 150 5.00 14.61 -2.95
C ASN A 150 5.67 14.58 -4.33
N THR A 151 4.88 14.79 -5.38
CA THR A 151 5.38 14.77 -6.77
C THR A 151 6.34 15.92 -7.05
N GLU A 152 6.24 17.01 -6.29
CA GLU A 152 7.16 18.14 -6.32
C GLU A 152 8.60 17.69 -6.11
N MET A 153 8.84 16.83 -5.13
CA MET A 153 10.17 16.26 -4.85
C MET A 153 10.76 15.52 -6.08
N ILE A 154 9.90 14.91 -6.90
CA ILE A 154 10.34 14.26 -8.15
C ILE A 154 10.78 15.32 -9.16
N LEU A 155 10.00 16.39 -9.36
CA LEU A 155 10.37 17.46 -10.28
C LEU A 155 11.70 18.13 -9.87
N ASP A 156 11.84 18.44 -8.58
CA ASP A 156 13.07 19.03 -8.04
C ASP A 156 14.28 18.11 -8.28
N ALA A 157 14.14 16.81 -8.08
CA ALA A 157 15.21 15.85 -8.35
C ALA A 157 15.55 15.77 -9.84
N LEU A 158 14.57 15.93 -10.71
CA LEU A 158 14.75 15.84 -12.16
C LEU A 158 15.31 17.14 -12.79
N GLU A 159 15.33 18.26 -12.07
CA GLU A 159 15.90 19.51 -12.59
C GLU A 159 17.36 19.37 -13.00
N CYS A 160 18.16 18.69 -12.18
CA CYS A 160 19.62 18.62 -12.32
C CYS A 160 20.15 17.30 -12.89
N ILE A 161 19.26 16.35 -13.27
CA ILE A 161 19.71 15.06 -13.81
C ILE A 161 19.70 15.04 -15.33
N GLU A 162 20.70 14.42 -15.92
CA GLU A 162 20.74 14.04 -17.33
C GLU A 162 20.23 12.59 -17.46
N LEU A 163 19.02 12.40 -18.03
CA LEU A 163 18.38 11.09 -18.14
C LEU A 163 18.97 10.20 -19.24
N LYS A 164 19.84 10.73 -20.12
CA LYS A 164 20.44 10.00 -21.24
C LYS A 164 19.36 9.28 -22.07
N ALA A 165 19.45 7.94 -22.17
CA ALA A 165 18.48 7.09 -22.88
C ALA A 165 17.27 6.70 -22.03
N TRP A 166 17.10 7.25 -20.83
CA TRP A 166 15.98 6.95 -19.96
C TRP A 166 14.84 7.96 -20.11
N LYS A 167 13.62 7.50 -19.78
CA LYS A 167 12.47 8.37 -19.65
C LYS A 167 11.86 8.22 -18.26
N PHE A 168 11.30 9.31 -17.75
CA PHE A 168 10.53 9.32 -16.52
C PHE A 168 9.06 9.55 -16.83
N ILE A 169 8.20 8.59 -16.47
CA ILE A 169 6.78 8.60 -16.79
C ILE A 169 5.98 8.79 -15.49
N LEU A 170 5.19 9.84 -15.43
CA LEU A 170 4.33 10.14 -14.30
C LEU A 170 2.87 9.81 -14.66
N ILE A 171 2.28 8.88 -13.91
CA ILE A 171 0.98 8.27 -14.22
C ILE A 171 -0.02 8.53 -13.09
N GLY A 172 -1.16 9.08 -13.43
CA GLY A 172 -2.26 9.31 -12.51
C GLY A 172 -2.95 10.64 -12.69
N PRO A 173 -4.08 10.86 -12.01
CA PRO A 173 -4.78 12.14 -12.07
C PRO A 173 -3.87 13.24 -11.52
N ILE A 174 -3.87 14.38 -12.19
CA ILE A 174 -3.07 15.56 -11.87
C ILE A 174 -3.97 16.52 -11.08
N GLU A 175 -3.52 16.92 -9.89
CA GLU A 175 -4.19 17.95 -9.08
C GLU A 175 -4.16 19.30 -9.82
N GLU A 176 -5.27 20.02 -9.82
CA GLU A 176 -5.41 21.30 -10.54
C GLU A 176 -4.25 22.28 -10.27
N LYS A 177 -3.88 22.40 -9.00
CA LYS A 177 -2.78 23.29 -8.59
C LYS A 177 -1.41 22.87 -9.11
N PHE A 178 -1.25 21.59 -9.48
CA PHE A 178 0.03 21.05 -9.92
C PHE A 178 0.34 21.33 -11.39
N HIS A 179 -0.66 21.67 -12.19
CA HIS A 179 -0.47 22.04 -13.61
C HIS A 179 0.50 23.23 -13.76
N GLN A 180 0.42 24.23 -12.88
CA GLN A 180 1.35 25.36 -12.92
C GLN A 180 2.81 24.95 -12.65
N ALA A 181 3.02 23.99 -11.74
CA ALA A 181 4.36 23.48 -11.46
C ALA A 181 4.92 22.72 -12.67
N ILE A 182 4.09 21.94 -13.37
CA ILE A 182 4.47 21.22 -14.60
C ILE A 182 4.85 22.22 -15.70
N GLU A 183 4.03 23.24 -15.92
CA GLU A 183 4.28 24.28 -16.93
C GLU A 183 5.58 25.01 -16.62
N HIS A 184 5.78 25.43 -15.38
CA HIS A 184 7.00 26.11 -14.94
C HIS A 184 8.24 25.22 -15.14
N PHE A 185 8.15 23.93 -14.79
CA PHE A 185 9.22 22.97 -15.01
C PHE A 185 9.61 22.88 -16.49
N TYR A 186 8.64 22.75 -17.39
CA TYR A 186 8.92 22.69 -18.84
C TYR A 186 9.37 24.01 -19.47
N GLN A 187 8.99 25.15 -18.89
CA GLN A 187 9.51 26.45 -19.30
C GLN A 187 10.99 26.58 -18.95
N LYS A 188 11.38 26.07 -17.77
CA LYS A 188 12.75 26.09 -17.29
C LYS A 188 13.65 25.04 -17.95
N HIS A 189 13.08 23.89 -18.30
CA HIS A 189 13.76 22.73 -18.85
C HIS A 189 13.07 22.19 -20.12
N PRO A 190 13.02 22.98 -21.22
CA PRO A 190 12.33 22.56 -22.44
C PRO A 190 12.92 21.31 -23.08
N GLU A 191 14.22 21.07 -22.91
CA GLU A 191 14.95 19.90 -23.39
C GLU A 191 14.49 18.58 -22.77
N LYS A 192 13.85 18.63 -21.60
CA LYS A 192 13.38 17.44 -20.85
C LYS A 192 11.97 17.00 -21.25
N LYS A 193 11.28 17.77 -22.07
CA LYS A 193 9.87 17.54 -22.41
C LYS A 193 9.60 16.18 -23.07
N GLU A 194 10.56 15.63 -23.80
CA GLU A 194 10.44 14.32 -24.46
C GLU A 194 10.85 13.15 -23.55
N GLN A 195 11.50 13.44 -22.44
CA GLN A 195 11.99 12.42 -21.49
C GLN A 195 11.16 12.34 -20.20
N ILE A 196 10.54 13.44 -19.77
CA ILE A 196 9.69 13.51 -18.57
C ILE A 196 8.26 13.70 -19.06
N ILE A 197 7.41 12.67 -18.90
CA ILE A 197 6.12 12.60 -19.57
C ILE A 197 5.02 12.36 -18.52
N PHE A 198 4.03 13.25 -18.52
CA PHE A 198 2.82 13.11 -17.72
C PHE A 198 1.72 12.45 -18.54
N ILE A 199 1.34 11.22 -18.19
CA ILE A 199 0.32 10.44 -18.90
C ILE A 199 -1.10 10.85 -18.48
N GLY A 200 -1.26 11.39 -17.28
CA GLY A 200 -2.57 11.62 -16.71
C GLY A 200 -3.21 10.32 -16.18
N LYS A 201 -4.52 10.35 -15.99
CA LYS A 201 -5.27 9.22 -15.43
C LYS A 201 -5.38 8.06 -16.42
N VAL A 202 -4.90 6.90 -16.05
CA VAL A 202 -5.13 5.62 -16.73
C VAL A 202 -6.34 4.92 -16.09
N ASN A 203 -7.36 4.58 -16.88
CA ASN A 203 -8.61 4.01 -16.36
C ASN A 203 -8.65 2.48 -16.39
N SER A 204 -7.83 1.85 -17.22
CA SER A 204 -7.75 0.39 -17.35
C SER A 204 -6.61 -0.15 -16.50
N LYS A 205 -6.88 -1.16 -15.67
CA LYS A 205 -5.82 -1.87 -14.94
C LYS A 205 -4.80 -2.48 -15.89
N LYS A 206 -5.26 -3.05 -17.01
CA LYS A 206 -4.39 -3.60 -18.05
C LYS A 206 -3.38 -2.58 -18.54
N ASP A 207 -3.85 -1.38 -18.92
CA ASP A 207 -2.98 -0.32 -19.43
C ASP A 207 -2.01 0.17 -18.36
N LEU A 208 -2.44 0.22 -17.09
CA LEU A 208 -1.57 0.55 -15.98
C LEU A 208 -0.50 -0.53 -15.75
N TRP A 209 -0.89 -1.79 -15.77
CA TRP A 209 0.04 -2.91 -15.62
C TRP A 209 1.04 -3.02 -16.76
N GLU A 210 0.66 -2.61 -17.99
CA GLU A 210 1.60 -2.52 -19.09
C GLU A 210 2.71 -1.49 -18.83
N TRP A 211 2.42 -0.38 -18.14
CA TRP A 211 3.47 0.57 -17.75
C TRP A 211 4.45 -0.05 -16.75
N TYR A 212 3.97 -0.75 -15.72
CA TYR A 212 4.84 -1.49 -14.81
C TYR A 212 5.64 -2.58 -15.52
N ASN A 213 5.02 -3.32 -16.43
CA ASN A 213 5.64 -4.40 -17.20
C ASN A 213 6.77 -3.89 -18.11
N ARG A 214 6.62 -2.70 -18.67
CA ARG A 214 7.63 -2.05 -19.51
C ARG A 214 8.76 -1.42 -18.71
N ALA A 215 8.49 -0.91 -17.52
CA ALA A 215 9.44 -0.13 -16.73
C ALA A 215 10.46 -1.01 -16.00
N LYS A 216 11.69 -0.50 -15.85
CA LYS A 216 12.73 -1.09 -15.00
C LYS A 216 12.70 -0.58 -13.58
N VAL A 217 12.27 0.66 -13.36
CA VAL A 217 12.35 1.35 -12.07
C VAL A 217 11.01 1.97 -11.71
N PHE A 218 10.64 1.85 -10.45
CA PHE A 218 9.48 2.50 -9.85
C PHE A 218 9.90 3.44 -8.74
N VAL A 219 9.35 4.65 -8.70
CA VAL A 219 9.63 5.69 -7.70
C VAL A 219 8.40 6.03 -6.89
N CYS A 220 8.53 6.03 -5.57
CA CYS A 220 7.50 6.47 -4.63
C CYS A 220 8.08 7.49 -3.63
N THR A 221 7.68 8.75 -3.75
CA THR A 221 8.10 9.85 -2.88
C THR A 221 7.08 10.20 -1.81
N SER A 222 6.12 9.33 -1.56
CA SER A 222 4.99 9.59 -0.66
C SER A 222 5.44 9.97 0.75
N ARG A 223 4.72 10.94 1.36
CA ARG A 223 4.89 11.32 2.77
C ARG A 223 4.29 10.29 3.71
N TRP A 224 3.23 9.61 3.29
CA TRP A 224 2.61 8.50 4.02
C TRP A 224 1.82 7.60 3.07
N GLU A 225 1.75 6.32 3.43
CA GLU A 225 0.89 5.30 2.83
C GLU A 225 0.31 4.43 3.95
N SER A 226 -0.88 3.87 3.75
CA SER A 226 -1.35 2.79 4.61
C SER A 226 -0.54 1.53 4.33
N TYR A 227 -0.60 1.03 3.11
CA TYR A 227 0.24 -0.05 2.62
C TYR A 227 1.09 0.37 1.41
N GLY A 228 0.48 1.02 0.43
CA GLY A 228 1.11 1.39 -0.84
C GLY A 228 0.94 0.30 -1.90
N ILE A 229 -0.29 0.09 -2.39
CA ILE A 229 -0.61 -0.91 -3.42
C ILE A 229 0.29 -0.75 -4.65
N VAL A 230 0.64 0.48 -5.03
CA VAL A 230 1.54 0.80 -6.14
C VAL A 230 2.95 0.20 -5.97
N LEU A 231 3.43 0.07 -4.72
CA LEU A 231 4.71 -0.61 -4.42
C LEU A 231 4.59 -2.12 -4.59
N ASN A 232 3.42 -2.69 -4.24
CA ASN A 232 3.13 -4.10 -4.44
C ASN A 232 3.07 -4.43 -5.94
N GLU A 233 2.38 -3.60 -6.73
CA GLU A 233 2.36 -3.70 -8.19
C GLU A 233 3.77 -3.60 -8.78
N ALA A 234 4.57 -2.62 -8.35
CA ALA A 234 5.95 -2.47 -8.81
C ALA A 234 6.80 -3.72 -8.53
N LYS A 235 6.69 -4.30 -7.32
CA LYS A 235 7.39 -5.53 -6.97
C LYS A 235 6.89 -6.72 -7.80
N ARG A 236 5.58 -6.84 -8.00
CA ARG A 236 4.98 -7.89 -8.82
C ARG A 236 5.53 -7.88 -10.25
N PHE A 237 5.71 -6.69 -10.82
CA PHE A 237 6.30 -6.53 -12.15
C PHE A 237 7.83 -6.45 -12.14
N LYS A 238 8.49 -6.82 -11.04
CA LYS A 238 9.95 -6.86 -10.94
C LYS A 238 10.61 -5.52 -11.29
N ASN A 239 10.01 -4.40 -10.85
CA ASN A 239 10.64 -3.09 -10.96
C ASN A 239 11.59 -2.87 -9.78
N TYR A 240 12.77 -2.30 -10.02
CA TYR A 240 13.62 -1.79 -8.96
C TYR A 240 12.90 -0.66 -8.22
N ILE A 241 12.65 -0.81 -6.93
CA ILE A 241 11.83 0.13 -6.16
C ILE A 241 12.70 1.18 -5.49
N ILE A 242 12.42 2.46 -5.77
CA ILE A 242 12.94 3.59 -5.01
C ILE A 242 11.79 4.16 -4.19
N SER A 243 11.91 4.18 -2.87
CA SER A 243 10.79 4.65 -2.03
C SER A 243 11.26 5.37 -0.78
N THR A 244 10.49 6.34 -0.34
CA THR A 244 10.51 6.76 1.06
C THR A 244 10.04 5.60 1.94
N ASN A 245 10.46 5.57 3.20
CA ASN A 245 10.08 4.48 4.13
C ASN A 245 8.66 4.69 4.65
N VAL A 246 7.66 4.35 3.84
CA VAL A 246 6.22 4.54 4.13
C VAL A 246 5.43 3.26 3.87
N GLY A 247 4.36 3.05 4.62
CA GLY A 247 3.46 1.91 4.44
C GLY A 247 4.19 0.57 4.49
N GLY A 248 3.97 -0.25 3.46
CA GLY A 248 4.60 -1.56 3.28
C GLY A 248 5.97 -1.52 2.58
N ALA A 249 6.56 -0.33 2.37
CA ALA A 249 7.82 -0.22 1.63
C ALA A 249 8.94 -1.06 2.25
N ALA A 250 9.06 -1.09 3.59
CA ALA A 250 10.08 -1.88 4.27
C ALA A 250 9.91 -3.40 4.01
N ASP A 251 8.66 -3.88 4.01
CA ASP A 251 8.34 -5.28 3.76
C ASP A 251 8.54 -5.67 2.29
N LEU A 252 8.30 -4.73 1.37
CA LEU A 252 8.40 -4.97 -0.07
C LEU A 252 9.83 -4.83 -0.60
N ILE A 253 10.63 -3.92 -0.05
CA ILE A 253 12.04 -3.70 -0.43
C ILE A 253 12.97 -4.72 0.24
N GLU A 254 12.57 -5.34 1.38
CA GLU A 254 13.28 -6.42 2.05
C GLU A 254 14.77 -6.11 2.32
N GLN A 255 15.03 -5.11 3.17
CA GLN A 255 16.40 -4.70 3.51
C GLN A 255 17.25 -4.34 2.27
N GLU A 256 16.66 -3.59 1.35
CA GLU A 256 17.26 -3.13 0.09
C GLU A 256 17.56 -4.25 -0.94
N LYS A 257 17.00 -5.43 -0.74
CA LYS A 257 17.12 -6.52 -1.73
C LYS A 257 16.41 -6.20 -3.05
N TYR A 258 15.26 -5.52 -2.99
CA TYR A 258 14.42 -5.25 -4.17
C TYR A 258 14.28 -3.75 -4.49
N GLY A 259 15.21 -2.94 -4.00
CA GLY A 259 15.18 -1.51 -4.21
C GLY A 259 16.03 -0.75 -3.22
N SER A 260 15.86 0.55 -3.15
CA SER A 260 16.57 1.43 -2.20
C SER A 260 15.61 2.42 -1.55
N PHE A 261 15.93 2.80 -0.32
CA PHE A 261 15.26 3.89 0.37
C PHE A 261 15.85 5.24 0.02
N ILE A 262 14.99 6.24 0.00
CA ILE A 262 15.34 7.66 -0.04
C ILE A 262 14.76 8.37 1.18
N LYS A 263 15.39 9.45 1.58
CA LYS A 263 14.89 10.31 2.67
C LYS A 263 13.66 11.08 2.20
N GLN A 264 12.71 11.25 3.11
CA GLN A 264 11.57 12.14 2.85
C GLN A 264 12.07 13.58 2.69
N GLU A 265 11.42 14.35 1.82
CA GLU A 265 11.72 15.76 1.53
C GLU A 265 13.17 16.02 1.05
N ASP A 266 13.86 15.02 0.54
CA ASP A 266 15.24 15.12 0.07
C ASP A 266 15.33 14.78 -1.43
N SER A 267 15.09 15.78 -2.28
CA SER A 267 15.21 15.66 -3.74
C SER A 267 16.64 15.37 -4.19
N THR A 268 17.64 15.77 -3.40
CA THR A 268 19.05 15.53 -3.69
C THR A 268 19.38 14.04 -3.54
N ASP A 269 18.84 13.36 -2.52
CA ASP A 269 19.04 11.92 -2.34
C ASP A 269 18.36 11.12 -3.48
N LEU A 270 17.16 11.52 -3.90
CA LEU A 270 16.50 10.93 -5.07
C LEU A 270 17.32 11.17 -6.36
N ASN A 271 17.80 12.40 -6.60
CA ASN A 271 18.63 12.73 -7.75
C ASN A 271 19.90 11.87 -7.79
N ARG A 272 20.60 11.75 -6.65
CA ARG A 272 21.81 10.92 -6.51
C ARG A 272 21.54 9.48 -6.93
N LEU A 273 20.46 8.88 -6.43
CA LEU A 273 20.13 7.49 -6.71
C LEU A 273 19.72 7.28 -8.18
N LEU A 274 18.90 8.18 -8.72
CA LEU A 274 18.52 8.16 -10.14
C LEU A 274 19.77 8.30 -11.04
N SER A 275 20.70 9.19 -10.68
CA SER A 275 21.95 9.37 -11.42
C SER A 275 22.80 8.11 -11.44
N LEU A 276 22.91 7.39 -10.33
CA LEU A 276 23.63 6.12 -10.26
C LEU A 276 22.98 5.05 -11.17
N ILE A 277 21.64 5.00 -11.20
CA ILE A 277 20.91 4.05 -12.06
C ILE A 277 21.08 4.38 -13.55
N VAL A 278 20.85 5.63 -13.91
CA VAL A 278 20.98 6.09 -15.32
C VAL A 278 22.39 5.88 -15.87
N ASN A 279 23.40 5.98 -15.03
CA ASN A 279 24.81 5.74 -15.37
C ASN A 279 25.21 4.25 -15.30
N GLY A 280 24.31 3.35 -14.91
CA GLY A 280 24.61 1.92 -14.77
C GLY A 280 25.55 1.58 -13.61
N ALA A 281 25.64 2.46 -12.61
CA ALA A 281 26.51 2.29 -11.44
C ALA A 281 25.88 1.40 -10.35
N ILE A 282 24.58 1.08 -10.48
CA ILE A 282 23.84 0.17 -9.60
C ILE A 282 23.24 -0.94 -10.44
N ASN A 283 23.38 -2.19 -9.97
CA ASN A 283 22.65 -3.31 -10.55
C ASN A 283 21.18 -3.24 -10.13
N ILE A 284 20.29 -3.13 -11.10
CA ILE A 284 18.82 -3.10 -10.91
C ILE A 284 18.11 -4.36 -11.43
N ASP A 285 18.85 -5.31 -12.01
CA ASP A 285 18.38 -6.65 -12.39
C ASP A 285 18.54 -7.61 -11.20
N ILE A 286 17.61 -7.54 -10.26
CA ILE A 286 17.76 -8.13 -8.92
C ILE A 286 16.66 -9.15 -8.59
N TYR A 287 15.79 -9.49 -9.54
CA TYR A 287 14.62 -10.34 -9.31
C TYR A 287 14.76 -11.77 -9.88
N GLN A 288 15.97 -12.25 -10.14
CA GLN A 288 16.21 -13.53 -10.83
C GLN A 288 15.55 -14.73 -10.11
N ASP A 289 15.61 -14.76 -8.78
CA ASP A 289 15.04 -15.85 -7.97
C ASP A 289 13.73 -15.46 -7.26
N TYR A 290 13.10 -14.38 -7.69
CA TYR A 290 11.88 -13.89 -7.04
C TYR A 290 10.62 -14.59 -7.53
N ASP A 291 9.92 -15.28 -6.64
CA ASP A 291 8.60 -15.85 -6.92
C ASP A 291 7.50 -14.81 -6.72
N VAL A 292 6.94 -14.30 -7.82
CA VAL A 292 5.86 -13.31 -7.83
C VAL A 292 4.57 -13.81 -7.16
N LYS A 293 4.35 -15.12 -7.08
CA LYS A 293 3.18 -15.73 -6.43
C LYS A 293 3.12 -15.44 -4.92
N GLN A 294 4.25 -15.01 -4.34
CA GLN A 294 4.30 -14.58 -2.94
C GLN A 294 3.40 -13.36 -2.64
N LEU A 295 3.02 -12.60 -3.66
CA LEU A 295 2.13 -11.44 -3.55
C LEU A 295 0.69 -11.75 -3.97
N SER A 296 0.32 -13.01 -4.19
CA SER A 296 -0.99 -13.39 -4.72
C SER A 296 -2.10 -13.41 -3.65
N TYR A 297 -3.33 -13.07 -4.04
CA TYR A 297 -4.52 -13.26 -3.20
C TYR A 297 -4.70 -14.72 -2.76
N GLN A 298 -4.37 -15.68 -3.61
CA GLN A 298 -4.47 -17.11 -3.25
C GLN A 298 -3.65 -17.45 -2.01
N ARG A 299 -2.44 -16.90 -1.90
CA ARG A 299 -1.60 -17.07 -0.72
C ARG A 299 -2.25 -16.49 0.53
N GLU A 300 -2.73 -15.24 0.44
CA GLU A 300 -3.34 -14.53 1.59
C GLU A 300 -4.64 -15.21 2.03
N ILE A 301 -5.48 -15.66 1.10
CA ILE A 301 -6.69 -16.43 1.41
C ILE A 301 -6.33 -17.73 2.12
N ASN A 302 -5.31 -18.46 1.67
CA ASN A 302 -4.86 -19.70 2.31
C ASN A 302 -4.35 -19.46 3.74
N VAL A 303 -3.74 -18.31 4.00
CA VAL A 303 -3.36 -17.90 5.37
C VAL A 303 -4.62 -17.65 6.20
N LEU A 304 -5.59 -16.88 5.70
CA LEU A 304 -6.83 -16.56 6.41
C LEU A 304 -7.63 -17.82 6.76
N LEU A 305 -7.78 -18.76 5.82
CA LEU A 305 -8.53 -20.00 6.01
C LEU A 305 -8.00 -20.86 7.16
N LYS A 306 -6.71 -20.81 7.47
CA LYS A 306 -6.12 -21.54 8.62
C LYS A 306 -6.61 -21.03 9.99
N TYR A 307 -7.11 -19.80 10.05
CA TYR A 307 -7.62 -19.16 11.26
C TYR A 307 -9.14 -19.22 11.39
N LEU A 308 -9.84 -19.57 10.32
CA LEU A 308 -11.30 -19.64 10.24
C LEU A 308 -11.84 -21.08 10.32
N GLN A 309 -10.97 -22.05 10.55
CA GLN A 309 -11.34 -23.49 10.67
C GLN A 309 -11.75 -23.86 12.11
#